data_9fd33bfd2212bb709dd86fd1e099557b
#
_entry.id   9fd33bfd2212bb709dd86fd1e099557b
#
_cell.length_a   1.000
_cell.length_b   1.000
_cell.length_c   1.000
_cell.angle_alpha   90.00
_cell.angle_beta   90.00
_cell.angle_gamma   90.00
#
_symmetry.space_group_name_H-M   'P 1'
#
loop_
_entity.id
_entity.type
_entity.pdbx_description
1 polymer ?
#
loop_
_entity_poly.entity_id
_entity_poly.type
_entity_poly.pdbx_seq_one_letter_code
_entity_poly.pdbx_strand_id
1 'polypeptide(L)'
;AGILGRSSAMIADAVHSLADSLSDLIVFLSVRIGSRPTDGNHDYGYGKYETLATGIIGLILLGVGGAICYEAIEKVIAAVIGETLEQPRGIALTVAVISVLMKEWVFRYMYKVGKQWGSDAVIANAWHHRSDALSSLCTTFGIAGAALLGPKWAVLDPIAAAIMGAVVVRMACKLTRKAVGELTEHAIPTEQKEIVRNIVKEEAQVEEILQLQTRKIGNDIAINLRIAMSPQITIAEAHAHNARITQRLREVLGEHVQINIQVEPA
;
A
#
# COMPACT_ATOMS: atom_id res chain seq x y z
N ALA A 1 21.34 14.88 -5.75
CA ALA A 1 21.09 15.79 -6.89
C ALA A 1 20.15 16.92 -6.49
N GLY A 2 19.01 16.64 -5.82
CA GLY A 2 18.05 17.68 -5.44
C GLY A 2 18.64 18.82 -4.60
N ILE A 3 19.38 18.51 -3.55
CA ILE A 3 20.05 19.50 -2.67
C ILE A 3 21.14 20.25 -3.43
N LEU A 4 22.06 19.53 -4.08
CA LEU A 4 23.17 20.13 -4.85
C LEU A 4 22.69 20.91 -6.08
N GLY A 5 21.60 20.45 -6.69
CA GLY A 5 20.95 21.05 -7.84
C GLY A 5 19.97 22.16 -7.50
N ARG A 6 19.71 22.42 -6.20
CA ARG A 6 18.77 23.43 -5.70
C ARG A 6 17.36 23.30 -6.33
N SER A 7 16.87 22.05 -6.45
CA SER A 7 15.56 21.76 -7.03
C SER A 7 14.65 21.14 -5.99
N SER A 8 13.56 21.83 -5.66
CA SER A 8 12.51 21.34 -4.75
C SER A 8 11.75 20.16 -5.37
N ALA A 9 11.50 20.20 -6.69
CA ALA A 9 10.86 19.12 -7.41
C ALA A 9 11.68 17.82 -7.39
N MET A 10 13.01 17.93 -7.55
CA MET A 10 13.90 16.77 -7.48
C MET A 10 13.95 16.14 -6.07
N ILE A 11 13.85 16.97 -5.00
CA ILE A 11 13.77 16.46 -3.63
C ILE A 11 12.44 15.71 -3.43
N ALA A 12 11.33 16.27 -3.91
CA ALA A 12 10.02 15.64 -3.82
C ALA A 12 9.97 14.29 -4.56
N ASP A 13 10.52 14.20 -5.78
CA ASP A 13 10.59 12.95 -6.55
C ASP A 13 11.49 11.90 -5.85
N ALA A 14 12.60 12.34 -5.26
CA ALA A 14 13.46 11.45 -4.47
C ALA A 14 12.75 10.89 -3.23
N VAL A 15 11.98 11.71 -2.51
CA VAL A 15 11.18 11.27 -1.36
C VAL A 15 10.09 10.30 -1.80
N HIS A 16 9.42 10.55 -2.93
CA HIS A 16 8.43 9.64 -3.50
C HIS A 16 9.06 8.27 -3.81
N SER A 17 10.17 8.25 -4.53
CA SER A 17 10.88 6.99 -4.87
C SER A 17 11.44 6.26 -3.63
N LEU A 18 11.86 7.00 -2.60
CA LEU A 18 12.24 6.41 -1.31
C LEU A 18 11.05 5.77 -0.61
N ALA A 19 9.88 6.42 -0.65
CA ALA A 19 8.65 5.90 -0.08
C ALA A 19 8.24 4.56 -0.71
N ASP A 20 8.33 4.44 -2.03
CA ASP A 20 8.06 3.20 -2.76
C ASP A 20 9.05 2.10 -2.34
N SER A 21 10.35 2.42 -2.29
CA SER A 21 11.40 1.48 -1.85
C SER A 21 11.21 1.02 -0.40
N LEU A 22 10.77 1.90 0.49
CA LEU A 22 10.45 1.54 1.88
C LEU A 22 9.22 0.65 1.96
N SER A 23 8.20 0.89 1.13
CA SER A 23 7.03 0.03 1.04
C SER A 23 7.40 -1.38 0.57
N ASP A 24 8.24 -1.50 -0.44
CA ASP A 24 8.75 -2.80 -0.92
C ASP A 24 9.58 -3.53 0.15
N LEU A 25 10.41 -2.80 0.89
CA LEU A 25 11.20 -3.35 1.99
C LEU A 25 10.29 -3.89 3.12
N ILE A 26 9.21 -3.17 3.46
CA ILE A 26 8.23 -3.64 4.44
C ILE A 26 7.61 -4.95 3.96
N VAL A 27 7.16 -5.04 2.72
CA VAL A 27 6.59 -6.26 2.16
C VAL A 27 7.59 -7.41 2.26
N PHE A 28 8.85 -7.17 1.92
CA PHE A 28 9.91 -8.20 2.04
C PHE A 28 10.16 -8.64 3.50
N LEU A 29 10.23 -7.69 4.42
CA LEU A 29 10.44 -7.98 5.85
C LEU A 29 9.23 -8.67 6.47
N SER A 30 8.01 -8.31 6.05
CA SER A 30 6.79 -8.89 6.58
C SER A 30 6.63 -10.35 6.19
N VAL A 31 6.99 -10.73 4.97
CA VAL A 31 7.05 -12.14 4.56
C VAL A 31 8.02 -12.91 5.46
N ARG A 32 9.18 -12.33 5.80
CA ARG A 32 10.18 -12.98 6.63
C ARG A 32 9.84 -13.02 8.12
N ILE A 33 9.19 -11.99 8.65
CA ILE A 33 8.79 -11.90 10.07
C ILE A 33 7.45 -12.62 10.30
N GLY A 34 6.49 -12.42 9.41
CA GLY A 34 5.16 -13.02 9.47
C GLY A 34 5.17 -14.55 9.32
N SER A 35 6.20 -15.10 8.64
CA SER A 35 6.40 -16.56 8.56
C SER A 35 7.01 -17.19 9.82
N ARG A 36 7.32 -16.39 10.85
CA ARG A 36 7.77 -16.97 12.13
C ARG A 36 6.60 -17.70 12.79
N PRO A 37 6.85 -18.93 13.31
CA PRO A 37 5.81 -19.66 14.03
C PRO A 37 5.39 -18.87 15.27
N THR A 38 4.18 -19.13 15.73
CA THR A 38 3.69 -18.65 17.02
C THR A 38 4.62 -19.12 18.14
N ASP A 39 4.84 -18.27 19.13
CA ASP A 39 5.64 -18.59 20.31
C ASP A 39 4.84 -18.26 21.58
N GLY A 40 5.40 -18.57 22.77
CA GLY A 40 4.75 -18.31 24.06
C GLY A 40 4.47 -16.84 24.38
N ASN A 41 4.96 -15.89 23.58
CA ASN A 41 4.72 -14.46 23.73
C ASN A 41 3.77 -13.92 22.66
N HIS A 42 3.60 -14.63 21.54
CA HIS A 42 2.80 -14.21 20.39
C HIS A 42 1.93 -15.36 19.88
N ASP A 43 0.85 -15.67 20.60
CA ASP A 43 -0.08 -16.74 20.27
C ASP A 43 -0.75 -16.59 18.89
N TYR A 44 -0.92 -15.35 18.41
CA TYR A 44 -1.49 -15.03 17.10
C TYR A 44 -0.42 -14.72 16.03
N GLY A 45 0.86 -14.97 16.33
CA GLY A 45 1.97 -14.70 15.43
C GLY A 45 2.37 -13.24 15.33
N TYR A 46 3.22 -12.94 14.36
CA TYR A 46 3.91 -11.64 14.22
C TYR A 46 3.32 -10.73 13.14
N GLY A 47 2.16 -11.05 12.57
CA GLY A 47 1.58 -10.31 11.45
C GLY A 47 1.34 -8.81 11.72
N LYS A 48 1.01 -8.42 12.95
CA LYS A 48 0.78 -6.99 13.29
C LYS A 48 2.04 -6.14 13.35
N TYR A 49 3.24 -6.72 13.38
CA TYR A 49 4.49 -5.96 13.24
C TYR A 49 4.63 -5.29 11.88
N GLU A 50 4.16 -5.95 10.81
CA GLU A 50 4.07 -5.36 9.48
C GLU A 50 3.16 -4.14 9.48
N THR A 51 1.97 -4.28 10.07
CA THR A 51 0.99 -3.20 10.16
C THR A 51 1.55 -2.00 10.93
N LEU A 52 2.24 -2.26 12.04
CA LEU A 52 2.89 -1.22 12.84
C LEU A 52 3.98 -0.50 12.05
N ALA A 53 4.87 -1.24 11.38
CA ALA A 53 5.92 -0.67 10.55
C ALA A 53 5.34 0.19 9.42
N THR A 54 4.29 -0.31 8.72
CA THR A 54 3.56 0.43 7.69
C THR A 54 2.98 1.74 8.24
N GLY A 55 2.41 1.71 9.44
CA GLY A 55 1.86 2.89 10.10
C GLY A 55 2.92 3.94 10.44
N ILE A 56 4.06 3.52 11.00
CA ILE A 56 5.18 4.40 11.33
C ILE A 56 5.72 5.08 10.06
N ILE A 57 5.96 4.32 8.99
CA ILE A 57 6.44 4.89 7.72
C ILE A 57 5.40 5.84 7.14
N GLY A 58 4.11 5.48 7.17
CA GLY A 58 3.04 6.37 6.74
C GLY A 58 3.05 7.72 7.47
N LEU A 59 3.26 7.72 8.79
CA LEU A 59 3.36 8.97 9.58
C LEU A 59 4.61 9.79 9.24
N ILE A 60 5.76 9.15 9.07
CA ILE A 60 7.01 9.83 8.68
C ILE A 60 6.83 10.49 7.31
N LEU A 61 6.27 9.75 6.33
CA LEU A 61 6.03 10.26 4.98
C LEU A 61 4.99 11.38 4.98
N LEU A 62 3.99 11.34 5.87
CA LEU A 62 3.01 12.42 6.00
C LEU A 62 3.68 13.71 6.47
N GLY A 63 4.58 13.61 7.46
CA GLY A 63 5.36 14.76 7.93
C GLY A 63 6.29 15.33 6.86
N VAL A 64 7.05 14.47 6.18
CA VAL A 64 7.99 14.90 5.12
C VAL A 64 7.25 15.45 3.90
N GLY A 65 6.19 14.79 3.44
CA GLY A 65 5.38 15.26 2.33
C GLY A 65 4.68 16.59 2.63
N GLY A 66 4.19 16.76 3.87
CA GLY A 66 3.63 18.01 4.35
C GLY A 66 4.66 19.15 4.36
N ALA A 67 5.89 18.89 4.82
CA ALA A 67 6.98 19.86 4.79
C ALA A 67 7.37 20.26 3.35
N ILE A 68 7.42 19.31 2.42
CA ILE A 68 7.66 19.59 1.00
C ILE A 68 6.56 20.48 0.42
N CYS A 69 5.29 20.17 0.69
CA CYS A 69 4.17 21.01 0.24
C CYS A 69 4.25 22.42 0.81
N TYR A 70 4.54 22.55 2.10
CA TYR A 70 4.67 23.84 2.78
C TYR A 70 5.77 24.69 2.13
N GLU A 71 6.99 24.16 2.00
CA GLU A 71 8.12 24.85 1.38
C GLU A 71 7.85 25.23 -0.08
N ALA A 72 7.20 24.32 -0.83
CA ALA A 72 6.85 24.58 -2.23
C ALA A 72 5.83 25.72 -2.36
N ILE A 73 4.79 25.73 -1.51
CA ILE A 73 3.78 26.80 -1.50
C ILE A 73 4.41 28.12 -1.11
N GLU A 74 5.28 28.16 -0.11
CA GLU A 74 6.00 29.37 0.31
C GLU A 74 6.81 29.96 -0.84
N LYS A 75 7.55 29.11 -1.58
CA LYS A 75 8.30 29.56 -2.78
C LYS A 75 7.40 30.05 -3.91
N VAL A 76 6.25 29.42 -4.12
CA VAL A 76 5.28 29.88 -5.13
C VAL A 76 4.72 31.27 -4.74
N ILE A 77 4.37 31.47 -3.47
CA ILE A 77 3.91 32.76 -2.96
C ILE A 77 4.99 33.84 -3.12
N ALA A 78 6.25 33.52 -2.74
CA ALA A 78 7.40 34.42 -2.91
C ALA A 78 7.56 34.86 -4.38
N ALA A 79 7.42 33.94 -5.33
CA ALA A 79 7.43 34.27 -6.76
C ALA A 79 6.28 35.21 -7.18
N VAL A 80 5.07 34.99 -6.64
CA VAL A 80 3.89 35.82 -6.97
C VAL A 80 4.04 37.24 -6.46
N ILE A 81 4.66 37.45 -5.29
CA ILE A 81 4.95 38.79 -4.73
C ILE A 81 6.18 39.45 -5.35
N GLY A 82 6.82 38.82 -6.34
CA GLY A 82 7.88 39.41 -7.13
C GLY A 82 9.31 39.08 -6.65
N GLU A 83 9.48 38.17 -5.70
CA GLU A 83 10.80 37.69 -5.32
C GLU A 83 11.41 36.81 -6.41
N THR A 84 12.72 36.96 -6.61
CA THR A 84 13.45 36.15 -7.57
C THR A 84 13.83 34.80 -6.96
N LEU A 85 13.29 33.71 -7.53
CA LEU A 85 13.65 32.37 -7.14
C LEU A 85 14.99 31.95 -7.73
N GLU A 86 15.75 31.16 -6.98
CA GLU A 86 16.96 30.50 -7.53
C GLU A 86 16.57 29.46 -8.60
N GLN A 87 17.28 29.50 -9.71
CA GLN A 87 17.09 28.52 -10.77
C GLN A 87 17.74 27.17 -10.41
N PRO A 88 17.05 26.05 -10.71
CA PRO A 88 17.65 24.72 -10.59
C PRO A 88 18.92 24.63 -11.43
N ARG A 89 19.95 24.01 -10.88
CA ARG A 89 21.20 23.77 -11.62
C ARG A 89 21.03 22.61 -12.60
N GLY A 90 21.81 22.60 -13.68
CA GLY A 90 21.77 21.56 -14.71
C GLY A 90 21.94 20.13 -14.19
N ILE A 91 22.61 19.94 -13.04
CA ILE A 91 22.73 18.62 -12.39
C ILE A 91 21.37 18.06 -11.97
N ALA A 92 20.42 18.90 -11.51
CA ALA A 92 19.07 18.43 -11.17
C ALA A 92 18.34 17.90 -12.41
N LEU A 93 18.41 18.64 -13.52
CA LEU A 93 17.79 18.22 -14.79
C LEU A 93 18.41 16.93 -15.33
N THR A 94 19.75 16.84 -15.34
CA THR A 94 20.45 15.64 -15.81
C THR A 94 20.03 14.40 -15.03
N VAL A 95 20.00 14.47 -13.70
CA VAL A 95 19.61 13.34 -12.85
C VAL A 95 18.12 13.04 -12.97
N ALA A 96 17.24 14.05 -13.13
CA ALA A 96 15.83 13.84 -13.38
C ALA A 96 15.58 13.03 -14.67
N VAL A 97 16.26 13.39 -15.75
CA VAL A 97 16.17 12.65 -17.03
C VAL A 97 16.68 11.22 -16.87
N ILE A 98 17.83 11.02 -16.21
CA ILE A 98 18.35 9.66 -15.93
C ILE A 98 17.36 8.85 -15.12
N SER A 99 16.74 9.43 -14.08
CA SER A 99 15.71 8.77 -13.24
C SER A 99 14.54 8.27 -14.08
N VAL A 100 13.99 9.11 -14.96
CA VAL A 100 12.88 8.73 -15.86
C VAL A 100 13.30 7.58 -16.78
N LEU A 101 14.49 7.67 -17.38
CA LEU A 101 14.99 6.64 -18.29
C LEU A 101 15.19 5.30 -17.56
N MET A 102 15.71 5.32 -16.34
CA MET A 102 15.87 4.12 -15.51
C MET A 102 14.52 3.50 -15.13
N LYS A 103 13.54 4.31 -14.70
CA LYS A 103 12.19 3.83 -14.36
C LYS A 103 11.49 3.21 -15.59
N GLU A 104 11.59 3.83 -16.76
CA GLU A 104 11.06 3.27 -18.01
C GLU A 104 11.78 1.98 -18.42
N TRP A 105 13.10 1.90 -18.22
CA TRP A 105 13.86 0.67 -18.48
C TRP A 105 13.42 -0.48 -17.54
N VAL A 106 13.26 -0.21 -16.25
CA VAL A 106 12.74 -1.18 -15.26
C VAL A 106 11.36 -1.67 -15.67
N PHE A 107 10.45 -0.76 -16.04
CA PHE A 107 9.13 -1.12 -16.56
C PHE A 107 9.22 -2.11 -17.72
N ARG A 108 10.01 -1.79 -18.76
CA ARG A 108 10.13 -2.65 -19.95
C ARG A 108 10.71 -4.02 -19.62
N TYR A 109 11.72 -4.05 -18.76
CA TYR A 109 12.34 -5.29 -18.31
C TYR A 109 11.34 -6.17 -17.55
N MET A 110 10.67 -5.62 -16.53
CA MET A 110 9.69 -6.36 -15.72
C MET A 110 8.48 -6.80 -16.54
N TYR A 111 7.98 -5.96 -17.43
CA TYR A 111 6.87 -6.31 -18.31
C TYR A 111 7.21 -7.49 -19.24
N LYS A 112 8.44 -7.50 -19.80
CA LYS A 112 8.93 -8.62 -20.61
C LYS A 112 9.03 -9.90 -19.80
N VAL A 113 9.63 -9.83 -18.61
CA VAL A 113 9.77 -10.98 -17.70
C VAL A 113 8.39 -11.51 -17.26
N GLY A 114 7.48 -10.61 -16.87
CA GLY A 114 6.11 -10.98 -16.48
C GLY A 114 5.34 -11.71 -17.59
N LYS A 115 5.50 -11.25 -18.83
CA LYS A 115 4.93 -11.96 -19.99
C LYS A 115 5.57 -13.32 -20.26
N GLN A 116 6.88 -13.44 -20.11
CA GLN A 116 7.60 -14.71 -20.34
C GLN A 116 7.20 -15.78 -19.32
N TRP A 117 6.96 -15.39 -18.07
CA TRP A 117 6.61 -16.30 -16.99
C TRP A 117 5.09 -16.42 -16.74
N GLY A 118 4.27 -15.71 -17.50
CA GLY A 118 2.80 -15.71 -17.34
C GLY A 118 2.34 -15.17 -15.98
N SER A 119 3.10 -14.27 -15.36
CA SER A 119 2.81 -13.75 -14.02
C SER A 119 2.12 -12.39 -14.09
N ASP A 120 0.81 -12.37 -13.84
CA ASP A 120 0.00 -11.14 -13.80
C ASP A 120 0.47 -10.20 -12.67
N ALA A 121 0.97 -10.74 -11.56
CA ALA A 121 1.51 -9.94 -10.47
C ALA A 121 2.76 -9.15 -10.90
N VAL A 122 3.68 -9.76 -11.64
CA VAL A 122 4.88 -9.08 -12.18
C VAL A 122 4.48 -8.04 -13.22
N ILE A 123 3.47 -8.33 -14.05
CA ILE A 123 2.94 -7.36 -15.03
C ILE A 123 2.29 -6.17 -14.33
N ALA A 124 1.49 -6.40 -13.28
CA ALA A 124 0.88 -5.34 -12.49
C ALA A 124 1.94 -4.43 -11.83
N ASN A 125 3.00 -5.03 -11.26
CA ASN A 125 4.11 -4.27 -10.67
C ASN A 125 4.89 -3.48 -11.73
N ALA A 126 5.06 -4.02 -12.94
CA ALA A 126 5.64 -3.28 -14.05
C ALA A 126 4.83 -2.01 -14.37
N TRP A 127 3.50 -2.10 -14.43
CA TRP A 127 2.63 -0.93 -14.64
C TRP A 127 2.72 0.10 -13.51
N HIS A 128 2.96 -0.33 -12.27
CA HIS A 128 3.24 0.58 -11.15
C HIS A 128 4.50 1.43 -11.44
N HIS A 129 5.62 0.79 -11.78
CA HIS A 129 6.85 1.51 -12.16
C HIS A 129 6.66 2.47 -13.34
N ARG A 130 5.76 2.15 -14.28
CA ARG A 130 5.43 3.08 -15.37
C ARG A 130 4.67 4.31 -14.89
N SER A 131 3.75 4.14 -13.94
CA SER A 131 3.07 5.27 -13.30
C SER A 131 4.06 6.19 -12.59
N ASP A 132 5.07 5.62 -11.93
CA ASP A 132 6.13 6.37 -11.25
C ASP A 132 7.04 7.10 -12.26
N ALA A 133 7.30 6.50 -13.41
CA ALA A 133 8.03 7.16 -14.49
C ALA A 133 7.25 8.36 -15.04
N LEU A 134 5.92 8.26 -15.19
CA LEU A 134 5.07 9.37 -15.63
C LEU A 134 5.04 10.51 -14.59
N SER A 135 5.00 10.18 -13.29
CA SER A 135 5.12 11.18 -12.22
C SER A 135 6.45 11.92 -12.27
N SER A 136 7.57 11.17 -12.46
CA SER A 136 8.91 11.76 -12.60
C SER A 136 9.07 12.58 -13.88
N LEU A 137 8.31 12.31 -14.95
CA LEU A 137 8.23 13.18 -16.13
C LEU A 137 7.69 14.55 -15.79
N CYS A 138 6.62 14.64 -14.99
CA CYS A 138 6.07 15.92 -14.53
C CYS A 138 7.12 16.74 -13.79
N THR A 139 7.86 16.10 -12.87
CA THR A 139 8.98 16.71 -12.15
C THR A 139 10.07 17.19 -13.12
N THR A 140 10.44 16.35 -14.10
CA THR A 140 11.46 16.68 -15.10
C THR A 140 11.08 17.89 -15.94
N PHE A 141 9.81 18.00 -16.36
CA PHE A 141 9.32 19.17 -17.09
C PHE A 141 9.31 20.42 -16.23
N GLY A 142 8.96 20.35 -14.95
CA GLY A 142 9.05 21.46 -14.01
C GLY A 142 10.48 21.97 -13.87
N ILE A 143 11.44 21.07 -13.66
CA ILE A 143 12.88 21.40 -13.56
C ILE A 143 13.42 21.97 -14.88
N ALA A 144 13.08 21.34 -16.02
CA ALA A 144 13.51 21.81 -17.34
C ALA A 144 12.99 23.22 -17.64
N GLY A 145 11.70 23.47 -17.38
CA GLY A 145 11.11 24.78 -17.55
C GLY A 145 11.79 25.83 -16.66
N ALA A 146 11.99 25.53 -15.39
CA ALA A 146 12.66 26.43 -14.45
C ALA A 146 14.12 26.70 -14.82
N ALA A 147 14.84 25.71 -15.35
CA ALA A 147 16.27 25.84 -15.69
C ALA A 147 16.52 26.49 -17.05
N LEU A 148 15.65 26.28 -18.06
CA LEU A 148 15.91 26.62 -19.45
C LEU A 148 15.17 27.88 -19.92
N LEU A 149 13.99 28.22 -19.35
CA LEU A 149 13.16 29.32 -19.81
C LEU A 149 13.49 30.68 -19.14
N GLY A 150 14.43 30.68 -18.20
CA GLY A 150 14.89 31.91 -17.54
C GLY A 150 14.26 32.16 -16.17
N PRO A 151 14.69 33.25 -15.46
CA PRO A 151 14.34 33.46 -14.05
C PRO A 151 12.85 33.57 -13.75
N LYS A 152 12.05 34.09 -14.69
CA LYS A 152 10.60 34.20 -14.53
C LYS A 152 9.88 32.84 -14.45
N TRP A 153 10.50 31.81 -15.02
CA TRP A 153 9.97 30.45 -15.05
C TRP A 153 10.50 29.56 -13.91
N ALA A 154 11.38 30.11 -13.05
CA ALA A 154 11.90 29.38 -11.90
C ALA A 154 10.79 28.85 -10.96
N VAL A 155 9.61 29.45 -10.99
CA VAL A 155 8.41 29.01 -10.24
C VAL A 155 7.89 27.63 -10.66
N LEU A 156 8.25 27.13 -11.85
CA LEU A 156 7.83 25.79 -12.31
C LEU A 156 8.40 24.67 -11.44
N ASP A 157 9.61 24.83 -10.89
CA ASP A 157 10.21 23.84 -9.98
C ASP A 157 9.41 23.71 -8.68
N PRO A 158 9.10 24.75 -7.90
CA PRO A 158 8.27 24.60 -6.70
C PRO A 158 6.82 24.19 -7.03
N ILE A 159 6.25 24.56 -8.19
CA ILE A 159 4.93 24.03 -8.60
C ILE A 159 4.99 22.51 -8.77
N ALA A 160 5.99 22.00 -9.49
CA ALA A 160 6.19 20.57 -9.64
C ALA A 160 6.45 19.90 -8.27
N ALA A 161 7.21 20.53 -7.37
CA ALA A 161 7.42 20.07 -6.01
C ALA A 161 6.11 19.98 -5.21
N ALA A 162 5.22 20.97 -5.32
CA ALA A 162 3.92 20.96 -4.64
C ALA A 162 3.03 19.79 -5.13
N ILE A 163 3.01 19.56 -6.45
CA ILE A 163 2.27 18.42 -7.03
C ILE A 163 2.80 17.10 -6.51
N MET A 164 4.13 16.89 -6.53
CA MET A 164 4.76 15.67 -6.04
C MET A 164 4.60 15.52 -4.52
N GLY A 165 4.72 16.59 -3.76
CA GLY A 165 4.45 16.60 -2.32
C GLY A 165 3.02 16.15 -2.01
N ALA A 166 2.03 16.63 -2.77
CA ALA A 166 0.63 16.21 -2.63
C ALA A 166 0.45 14.70 -2.95
N VAL A 167 1.17 14.16 -3.93
CA VAL A 167 1.19 12.72 -4.23
C VAL A 167 1.75 11.94 -3.05
N VAL A 168 2.88 12.38 -2.47
CA VAL A 168 3.48 11.75 -1.27
C VAL A 168 2.52 11.78 -0.09
N VAL A 169 1.89 12.94 0.19
CA VAL A 169 0.89 13.07 1.27
C VAL A 169 -0.30 12.12 1.06
N ARG A 170 -0.81 12.04 -0.17
CA ARG A 170 -1.92 11.10 -0.49
C ARG A 170 -1.52 9.65 -0.23
N MET A 171 -0.31 9.24 -0.65
CA MET A 171 0.21 7.90 -0.41
C MET A 171 0.40 7.64 1.09
N ALA A 172 0.99 8.57 1.81
CA ALA A 172 1.16 8.51 3.27
C ALA A 172 -0.18 8.36 4.00
N CYS A 173 -1.19 9.13 3.62
CA CYS A 173 -2.55 8.99 4.16
C CYS A 173 -3.15 7.61 3.89
N LYS A 174 -2.94 7.05 2.70
CA LYS A 174 -3.42 5.70 2.35
C LYS A 174 -2.75 4.63 3.22
N LEU A 175 -1.43 4.70 3.39
CA LEU A 175 -0.67 3.77 4.23
C LEU A 175 -1.10 3.87 5.71
N THR A 176 -1.17 5.09 6.23
CA THR A 176 -1.59 5.32 7.62
C THR A 176 -3.02 4.85 7.88
N ARG A 177 -3.97 5.16 6.99
CA ARG A 177 -5.35 4.70 7.12
C ARG A 177 -5.46 3.18 7.09
N LYS A 178 -4.69 2.52 6.20
CA LYS A 178 -4.62 1.05 6.15
C LYS A 178 -4.12 0.50 7.49
N ALA A 179 -2.99 1.00 7.98
CA ALA A 179 -2.39 0.54 9.23
C ALA A 179 -3.32 0.78 10.44
N VAL A 180 -3.91 1.98 10.56
CA VAL A 180 -4.88 2.29 11.62
C VAL A 180 -6.10 1.37 11.53
N GLY A 181 -6.65 1.15 10.33
CA GLY A 181 -7.76 0.24 10.14
C GLY A 181 -7.44 -1.18 10.61
N GLU A 182 -6.28 -1.73 10.23
CA GLU A 182 -5.87 -3.07 10.66
C GLU A 182 -5.58 -3.16 12.17
N LEU A 183 -5.00 -2.12 12.77
CA LEU A 183 -4.76 -2.07 14.22
C LEU A 183 -6.06 -1.93 15.02
N THR A 184 -7.06 -1.25 14.46
CA THR A 184 -8.40 -1.08 15.07
C THR A 184 -9.39 -2.19 14.69
N GLU A 185 -8.88 -3.33 14.21
CA GLU A 185 -9.68 -4.52 13.90
C GLU A 185 -10.73 -4.26 12.79
N HIS A 186 -10.40 -3.42 11.80
CA HIS A 186 -11.31 -3.16 10.69
C HIS A 186 -11.62 -4.45 9.93
N ALA A 187 -12.89 -4.63 9.61
CA ALA A 187 -13.36 -5.83 8.94
C ALA A 187 -12.83 -5.93 7.49
N ILE A 188 -12.79 -7.16 6.95
CA ILE A 188 -12.49 -7.37 5.53
C ILE A 188 -13.54 -6.71 4.61
N PRO A 189 -13.23 -6.49 3.31
CA PRO A 189 -14.18 -5.90 2.35
C PRO A 189 -15.51 -6.64 2.31
N THR A 190 -16.59 -5.89 2.06
CA THR A 190 -17.96 -6.43 2.03
C THR A 190 -18.11 -7.58 1.04
N GLU A 191 -17.47 -7.49 -0.12
CA GLU A 191 -17.46 -8.56 -1.13
C GLU A 191 -16.91 -9.88 -0.59
N GLN A 192 -15.80 -9.83 0.15
CA GLN A 192 -15.23 -11.02 0.78
C GLN A 192 -16.13 -11.55 1.92
N LYS A 193 -16.80 -10.67 2.67
CA LYS A 193 -17.78 -11.10 3.69
C LYS A 193 -18.96 -11.82 3.08
N GLU A 194 -19.47 -11.36 1.94
CA GLU A 194 -20.57 -12.03 1.25
C GLU A 194 -20.15 -13.39 0.71
N ILE A 195 -18.93 -13.54 0.23
CA ILE A 195 -18.38 -14.86 -0.13
C ILE A 195 -18.39 -15.80 1.07
N VAL A 196 -17.91 -15.34 2.24
CA VAL A 196 -17.93 -16.14 3.47
C VAL A 196 -19.38 -16.54 3.85
N ARG A 197 -20.31 -15.58 3.80
CA ARG A 197 -21.72 -15.85 4.11
C ARG A 197 -22.34 -16.86 3.17
N ASN A 198 -22.07 -16.77 1.89
CA ASN A 198 -22.61 -17.69 0.89
C ASN A 198 -22.09 -19.11 1.12
N ILE A 199 -20.79 -19.28 1.32
CA ILE A 199 -20.18 -20.59 1.60
C ILE A 199 -20.81 -21.23 2.85
N VAL A 200 -21.03 -20.45 3.91
CA VAL A 200 -21.62 -20.96 5.15
C VAL A 200 -23.09 -21.29 4.97
N LYS A 201 -23.86 -20.48 4.24
CA LYS A 201 -25.28 -20.73 3.96
C LYS A 201 -25.55 -21.95 3.05
N GLU A 202 -24.59 -22.31 2.21
CA GLU A 202 -24.69 -23.51 1.34
C GLU A 202 -24.51 -24.82 2.12
N GLU A 203 -24.05 -24.78 3.38
CA GLU A 203 -23.90 -25.98 4.18
C GLU A 203 -25.26 -26.39 4.77
N ALA A 204 -25.68 -27.62 4.46
CA ALA A 204 -27.06 -28.10 4.65
C ALA A 204 -27.58 -28.08 6.09
N GLN A 205 -26.70 -28.14 7.09
CA GLN A 205 -27.08 -28.18 8.50
C GLN A 205 -26.98 -26.83 9.21
N VAL A 206 -26.58 -25.77 8.49
CA VAL A 206 -26.54 -24.40 9.04
C VAL A 206 -27.90 -23.76 8.84
N GLU A 207 -28.60 -23.52 9.93
CA GLU A 207 -29.91 -22.86 9.93
C GLU A 207 -29.77 -21.34 9.86
N GLU A 208 -28.83 -20.78 10.64
CA GLU A 208 -28.61 -19.34 10.70
C GLU A 208 -27.14 -19.00 10.99
N ILE A 209 -26.69 -17.86 10.48
CA ILE A 209 -25.43 -17.24 10.84
C ILE A 209 -25.71 -16.19 11.92
N LEU A 210 -25.45 -16.55 13.17
CA LEU A 210 -25.69 -15.70 14.31
C LEU A 210 -24.70 -14.52 14.37
N GLN A 211 -23.42 -14.76 14.01
CA GLN A 211 -22.39 -13.74 14.02
C GLN A 211 -21.30 -14.05 13.00
N LEU A 212 -20.86 -13.00 12.32
CA LEU A 212 -19.67 -13.03 11.45
C LEU A 212 -18.79 -11.85 11.81
N GLN A 213 -17.67 -12.13 12.44
CA GLN A 213 -16.60 -11.15 12.72
C GLN A 213 -15.37 -11.50 11.90
N THR A 214 -14.79 -10.49 11.29
CA THR A 214 -13.63 -10.66 10.44
C THR A 214 -12.63 -9.55 10.69
N ARG A 215 -11.34 -9.85 10.60
CA ARG A 215 -10.25 -8.88 10.71
C ARG A 215 -9.04 -9.30 9.91
N LYS A 216 -8.15 -8.36 9.63
CA LYS A 216 -6.82 -8.66 9.08
C LYS A 216 -5.77 -8.72 10.19
N ILE A 217 -4.81 -9.65 10.04
CA ILE A 217 -3.63 -9.78 10.87
C ILE A 217 -2.43 -9.84 9.92
N GLY A 218 -1.95 -8.66 9.47
CA GLY A 218 -0.96 -8.59 8.40
C GLY A 218 -1.52 -9.17 7.08
N ASN A 219 -0.89 -10.23 6.56
CA ASN A 219 -1.36 -10.93 5.36
C ASN A 219 -2.49 -11.95 5.64
N ASP A 220 -2.68 -12.33 6.91
CA ASP A 220 -3.70 -13.30 7.29
C ASP A 220 -5.07 -12.65 7.48
N ILE A 221 -6.11 -13.45 7.27
CA ILE A 221 -7.50 -13.08 7.59
C ILE A 221 -7.96 -13.94 8.76
N ALA A 222 -8.46 -13.31 9.82
CA ALA A 222 -9.13 -14.00 10.90
C ALA A 222 -10.65 -13.90 10.74
N ILE A 223 -11.33 -15.05 10.81
CA ILE A 223 -12.77 -15.18 10.68
C ILE A 223 -13.30 -15.89 11.94
N ASN A 224 -14.14 -15.21 12.70
CA ASN A 224 -14.90 -15.80 13.79
C ASN A 224 -16.37 -15.89 13.37
N LEU A 225 -16.87 -17.11 13.32
CA LEU A 225 -18.26 -17.45 12.96
C LEU A 225 -18.96 -18.02 14.16
N ARG A 226 -20.20 -17.57 14.39
CA ARG A 226 -21.17 -18.25 15.24
C ARG A 226 -22.35 -18.64 14.36
N ILE A 227 -22.66 -19.95 14.32
CA ILE A 227 -23.69 -20.52 13.47
C ILE A 227 -24.65 -21.35 14.33
N ALA A 228 -25.92 -21.30 13.96
CA ALA A 228 -26.93 -22.16 14.55
C ALA A 228 -27.08 -23.43 13.71
N MET A 229 -27.12 -24.58 14.38
CA MET A 229 -27.39 -25.89 13.78
C MET A 229 -28.46 -26.61 14.57
N SER A 230 -29.08 -27.62 13.97
CA SER A 230 -30.11 -28.44 14.61
C SER A 230 -29.65 -28.97 15.99
N PRO A 231 -30.47 -28.86 17.05
CA PRO A 231 -30.13 -29.38 18.38
C PRO A 231 -29.91 -30.89 18.44
N GLN A 232 -30.39 -31.64 17.41
CA GLN A 232 -30.24 -33.10 17.33
C GLN A 232 -28.91 -33.53 16.71
N ILE A 233 -28.12 -32.61 16.13
CA ILE A 233 -26.84 -32.95 15.51
C ILE A 233 -25.82 -33.38 16.56
N THR A 234 -25.09 -34.43 16.26
CA THR A 234 -23.99 -34.87 17.15
C THR A 234 -22.78 -33.94 17.04
N ILE A 235 -21.95 -33.88 18.08
CA ILE A 235 -20.70 -33.12 18.04
C ILE A 235 -19.79 -33.57 16.88
N ALA A 236 -19.78 -34.88 16.58
CA ALA A 236 -19.00 -35.43 15.47
C ALA A 236 -19.49 -34.92 14.10
N GLU A 237 -20.81 -34.87 13.89
CA GLU A 237 -21.40 -34.34 12.67
C GLU A 237 -21.17 -32.83 12.55
N ALA A 238 -21.37 -32.07 13.63
CA ALA A 238 -21.08 -30.63 13.65
C ALA A 238 -19.60 -30.36 13.31
N HIS A 239 -18.68 -31.15 13.85
CA HIS A 239 -17.24 -31.06 13.49
C HIS A 239 -17.00 -31.33 12.00
N ALA A 240 -17.64 -32.33 11.40
CA ALA A 240 -17.52 -32.64 10.00
C ALA A 240 -18.01 -31.49 9.10
N HIS A 241 -19.13 -30.83 9.48
CA HIS A 241 -19.63 -29.63 8.79
C HIS A 241 -18.67 -28.45 8.91
N ASN A 242 -18.13 -28.20 10.11
CA ASN A 242 -17.14 -27.15 10.33
C ASN A 242 -15.85 -27.38 9.51
N ALA A 243 -15.42 -28.64 9.38
CA ALA A 243 -14.26 -29.00 8.55
C ALA A 243 -14.50 -28.68 7.06
N ARG A 244 -15.71 -29.00 6.53
CA ARG A 244 -16.06 -28.67 5.16
C ARG A 244 -16.14 -27.17 4.91
N ILE A 245 -16.79 -26.42 5.80
CA ILE A 245 -16.81 -24.94 5.74
C ILE A 245 -15.39 -24.38 5.74
N THR A 246 -14.54 -24.84 6.65
CA THR A 246 -13.15 -24.41 6.78
C THR A 246 -12.37 -24.69 5.50
N GLN A 247 -12.51 -25.88 4.92
CA GLN A 247 -11.83 -26.26 3.68
C GLN A 247 -12.27 -25.36 2.53
N ARG A 248 -13.58 -25.15 2.32
CA ARG A 248 -14.12 -24.30 1.24
C ARG A 248 -13.68 -22.84 1.40
N LEU A 249 -13.65 -22.33 2.62
CA LEU A 249 -13.16 -20.98 2.89
C LEU A 249 -11.66 -20.84 2.53
N ARG A 250 -10.83 -21.84 2.83
CA ARG A 250 -9.41 -21.85 2.44
C ARG A 250 -9.22 -21.95 0.93
N GLU A 251 -10.00 -22.76 0.25
CA GLU A 251 -9.96 -22.88 -1.22
C GLU A 251 -10.24 -21.55 -1.92
N VAL A 252 -11.14 -20.72 -1.37
CA VAL A 252 -11.55 -19.45 -1.99
C VAL A 252 -10.72 -18.25 -1.51
N LEU A 253 -10.38 -18.19 -0.21
CA LEU A 253 -9.69 -17.06 0.41
C LEU A 253 -8.18 -17.28 0.54
N GLY A 254 -7.69 -18.49 0.26
CA GLY A 254 -6.29 -18.87 0.39
C GLY A 254 -5.97 -19.56 1.73
N GLU A 255 -4.76 -20.12 1.82
CA GLU A 255 -4.29 -20.85 3.01
C GLU A 255 -4.05 -19.95 4.24
N HIS A 256 -3.87 -18.65 4.03
CA HIS A 256 -3.60 -17.66 5.08
C HIS A 256 -4.88 -17.17 5.78
N VAL A 257 -5.76 -18.12 6.17
CA VAL A 257 -7.02 -17.81 6.86
C VAL A 257 -7.10 -18.58 8.18
N GLN A 258 -7.23 -17.84 9.28
CA GLN A 258 -7.50 -18.37 10.61
C GLN A 258 -9.02 -18.40 10.82
N ILE A 259 -9.61 -19.58 10.96
CA ILE A 259 -11.05 -19.75 11.03
C ILE A 259 -11.41 -20.37 12.39
N ASN A 260 -12.28 -19.69 13.11
CA ASN A 260 -12.90 -20.19 14.34
C ASN A 260 -14.42 -20.25 14.14
N ILE A 261 -15.00 -21.44 14.28
CA ILE A 261 -16.44 -21.68 14.12
C ILE A 261 -17.00 -22.19 15.45
N GLN A 262 -17.90 -21.42 16.01
CA GLN A 262 -18.67 -21.79 17.18
C GLN A 262 -20.06 -22.23 16.71
N VAL A 263 -20.49 -23.42 17.13
CA VAL A 263 -21.83 -23.97 16.86
C VAL A 263 -22.71 -23.80 18.09
N GLU A 264 -23.89 -23.27 17.86
CA GLU A 264 -24.94 -23.13 18.89
C GLU A 264 -26.18 -23.89 18.43
N PRO A 265 -27.03 -24.40 19.37
CA PRO A 265 -28.30 -24.98 19.01
C PRO A 265 -29.23 -23.90 18.45
N ALA A 266 -29.98 -24.24 17.38
CA ALA A 266 -30.96 -23.35 16.74
C ALA A 266 -32.25 -23.21 17.60
#